data_79e3f5971ef73479e2693cee5f2e25f7
#
_entry.id   79e3f5971ef73479e2693cee5f2e25f7
#
_cell.length_a   1.000
_cell.length_b   1.000
_cell.length_c   1.000
_cell.angle_alpha   90.00
_cell.angle_beta   90.00
_cell.angle_gamma   90.00
#
_symmetry.space_group_name_H-M   'P 1'
#
loop_
_entity.id
_entity.type
_entity.pdbx_description
1 polymer ?
#
loop_
_entity_poly.entity_id
_entity_poly.type
_entity_poly.pdbx_seq_one_letter_code
_entity_poly.pdbx_strand_id
1 'polypeptide(L)'
;HPEVALFANRAFYGGRLISVGLPHQLEDSDTVCRLAFYPSIPEKTGTSTKINHSEARIVADLVARIYEDCRIDFDEARTLGIITPYRSQIALIKKEIAALGIPALNRIMVDTVERFQGSERDVIIYSCCINSYFQLKFVSNLTEEDGTLIDRKLNVALTRARKQMFVTGVPKYLKSNPLYESLLNLMEY
;
A
#
# COMPACT_ATOMS: atom_id res chain seq x y z
N HIS A 1 7.00 -6.85 10.36
CA HIS A 1 7.09 -8.31 10.22
C HIS A 1 8.08 -8.67 9.10
N PRO A 2 8.89 -9.75 9.22
CA PRO A 2 9.88 -10.14 8.22
C PRO A 2 9.31 -10.29 6.81
N GLU A 3 8.15 -10.89 6.65
CA GLU A 3 7.50 -11.09 5.35
C GLU A 3 7.11 -9.78 4.67
N VAL A 4 6.63 -8.80 5.40
CA VAL A 4 6.31 -7.46 4.85
C VAL A 4 7.58 -6.76 4.38
N ALA A 5 8.68 -6.92 5.13
CA ALA A 5 9.97 -6.35 4.78
C ALA A 5 10.73 -7.15 3.72
N LEU A 6 10.30 -8.38 3.41
CA LEU A 6 11.05 -9.33 2.57
C LEU A 6 11.35 -8.76 1.18
N PHE A 7 10.34 -8.19 0.53
CA PHE A 7 10.52 -7.60 -0.79
C PHE A 7 11.48 -6.39 -0.74
N ALA A 8 11.22 -5.46 0.17
CA ALA A 8 12.08 -4.29 0.34
C ALA A 8 13.52 -4.70 0.65
N ASN A 9 13.69 -5.72 1.52
CA ASN A 9 15.00 -6.23 1.90
C ASN A 9 15.74 -6.85 0.70
N ARG A 10 15.07 -7.68 -0.10
CA ARG A 10 15.67 -8.29 -1.29
C ARG A 10 15.91 -7.30 -2.41
N ALA A 11 14.91 -6.46 -2.71
CA ALA A 11 14.96 -5.55 -3.85
C ALA A 11 15.87 -4.34 -3.62
N PHE A 12 15.95 -3.81 -2.38
CA PHE A 12 16.60 -2.53 -2.12
C PHE A 12 17.80 -2.62 -1.18
N TYR A 13 17.89 -3.66 -0.35
CA TYR A 13 18.93 -3.78 0.68
C TYR A 13 19.82 -5.02 0.53
N GLY A 14 19.67 -5.76 -0.58
CA GLY A 14 20.50 -6.94 -0.88
C GLY A 14 20.47 -8.00 0.23
N GLY A 15 19.34 -8.15 0.93
CA GLY A 15 19.19 -9.10 2.04
C GLY A 15 19.83 -8.64 3.36
N ARG A 16 20.35 -7.42 3.44
CA ARG A 16 21.11 -6.93 4.61
C ARG A 16 20.27 -6.32 5.72
N LEU A 17 18.97 -6.13 5.50
CA LEU A 17 18.07 -5.57 6.49
C LEU A 17 17.71 -6.63 7.52
N ILE A 18 18.13 -6.42 8.76
CA ILE A 18 17.77 -7.29 9.88
C ILE A 18 16.47 -6.78 10.49
N SER A 19 15.43 -7.59 10.47
CA SER A 19 14.16 -7.28 11.14
C SER A 19 14.37 -7.38 12.66
N VAL A 20 14.39 -6.23 13.32
CA VAL A 20 14.52 -6.15 14.79
C VAL A 20 13.13 -6.18 15.39
N GLY A 21 12.42 -7.29 15.24
CA GLY A 21 11.15 -7.54 15.93
C GLY A 21 11.40 -8.24 17.26
N LEU A 22 10.68 -7.82 18.31
CA LEU A 22 10.65 -8.59 19.56
C LEU A 22 9.92 -9.92 19.31
N PRO A 23 10.31 -11.04 19.98
CA PRO A 23 9.72 -12.35 19.72
C PRO A 23 8.19 -12.40 19.80
N HIS A 24 7.57 -11.64 20.71
CA HIS A 24 6.12 -11.54 20.84
C HIS A 24 5.43 -10.76 19.71
N GLN A 25 6.19 -10.03 18.89
CA GLN A 25 5.69 -9.33 17.69
C GLN A 25 5.75 -10.23 16.45
N LEU A 26 6.36 -11.39 16.59
CA LEU A 26 6.53 -12.42 15.57
C LEU A 26 5.54 -13.58 15.78
N GLU A 27 4.53 -13.42 16.66
CA GLU A 27 3.50 -14.44 16.84
C GLU A 27 2.80 -14.70 15.52
N ASP A 28 3.23 -15.79 14.92
CA ASP A 28 2.65 -16.35 13.72
C ASP A 28 1.32 -17.03 14.06
N SER A 29 0.24 -16.40 13.64
CA SER A 29 -0.83 -17.21 13.14
C SER A 29 -0.50 -17.50 11.67
N ASP A 30 -0.18 -18.72 11.30
CA ASP A 30 0.08 -19.20 9.93
C ASP A 30 -1.07 -18.90 8.95
N THR A 31 -2.12 -18.26 9.42
CA THR A 31 -3.37 -17.93 8.70
C THR A 31 -3.50 -16.48 8.29
N VAL A 32 -2.58 -15.58 8.67
CA VAL A 32 -2.70 -14.15 8.37
C VAL A 32 -1.92 -13.79 7.12
N CYS A 33 -2.63 -13.46 6.04
CA CYS A 33 -2.03 -12.89 4.84
C CYS A 33 -1.30 -11.58 5.18
N ARG A 34 0.02 -11.55 5.02
CA ARG A 34 0.87 -10.39 5.35
C ARG A 34 1.04 -9.44 4.19
N LEU A 35 0.97 -9.96 2.98
CA LEU A 35 1.21 -9.23 1.75
C LEU A 35 0.18 -9.67 0.70
N ALA A 36 -0.73 -8.80 0.28
CA ALA A 36 -1.74 -9.13 -0.72
C ALA A 36 -1.91 -8.03 -1.75
N PHE A 37 -2.24 -8.45 -2.97
CA PHE A 37 -2.57 -7.56 -4.07
C PHE A 37 -4.05 -7.71 -4.45
N TYR A 38 -4.74 -6.57 -4.54
CA TYR A 38 -6.13 -6.47 -4.94
C TYR A 38 -6.22 -5.79 -6.30
N PRO A 39 -6.49 -6.55 -7.38
CA PRO A 39 -6.50 -6.01 -8.72
C PRO A 39 -7.67 -5.03 -8.92
N SER A 40 -7.38 -3.89 -9.51
CA SER A 40 -8.35 -2.89 -9.93
C SER A 40 -8.46 -2.84 -11.45
N ILE A 41 -9.46 -2.11 -11.93
CA ILE A 41 -9.65 -1.82 -13.35
C ILE A 41 -9.24 -0.37 -13.66
N PRO A 42 -8.80 -0.09 -14.90
CA PRO A 42 -8.46 1.27 -15.30
C PRO A 42 -9.67 2.22 -15.19
N GLU A 43 -9.39 3.48 -14.90
CA GLU A 43 -10.43 4.52 -14.94
C GLU A 43 -10.93 4.72 -16.39
N LYS A 44 -12.18 5.16 -16.51
CA LYS A 44 -12.79 5.39 -17.83
C LYS A 44 -12.08 6.51 -18.58
N THR A 45 -12.01 6.39 -19.89
CA THR A 45 -11.49 7.43 -20.77
C THR A 45 -12.25 8.75 -20.56
N GLY A 46 -11.52 9.87 -20.49
CA GLY A 46 -12.12 11.19 -20.25
C GLY A 46 -12.23 11.60 -18.78
N THR A 47 -11.98 10.68 -17.85
CA THR A 47 -11.88 10.97 -16.42
C THR A 47 -10.47 11.47 -16.07
N SER A 48 -10.33 12.16 -14.94
CA SER A 48 -9.00 12.58 -14.46
C SER A 48 -8.08 11.37 -14.30
N THR A 49 -6.88 11.45 -14.85
CA THR A 49 -5.86 10.40 -14.72
C THR A 49 -5.34 10.23 -13.29
N LYS A 50 -5.66 11.18 -12.39
CA LYS A 50 -5.18 11.23 -11.00
C LYS A 50 -6.20 10.66 -10.01
N ILE A 51 -7.20 9.94 -10.49
CA ILE A 51 -8.18 9.21 -9.68
C ILE A 51 -8.40 7.82 -10.27
N ASN A 52 -8.81 6.88 -9.42
CA ASN A 52 -9.29 5.57 -9.81
C ASN A 52 -10.39 5.14 -8.82
N HIS A 53 -11.63 5.13 -9.29
CA HIS A 53 -12.80 4.80 -8.49
C HIS A 53 -12.80 3.33 -8.06
N SER A 54 -12.31 2.42 -8.92
CA SER A 54 -12.19 1.00 -8.57
C SER A 54 -11.24 0.81 -7.38
N GLU A 55 -10.08 1.46 -7.40
CA GLU A 55 -9.14 1.40 -6.28
C GLU A 55 -9.71 2.01 -5.01
N ALA A 56 -10.39 3.16 -5.12
CA ALA A 56 -10.97 3.83 -3.96
C ALA A 56 -12.03 2.96 -3.24
N ARG A 57 -12.84 2.22 -4.00
CA ARG A 57 -13.81 1.26 -3.46
C ARG A 57 -13.12 0.06 -2.81
N ILE A 58 -12.13 -0.53 -3.48
CA ILE A 58 -11.33 -1.62 -2.91
C ILE A 58 -10.70 -1.18 -1.58
N VAL A 59 -10.15 0.02 -1.52
CA VAL A 59 -9.58 0.58 -0.29
C VAL A 59 -10.66 0.69 0.79
N ALA A 60 -11.83 1.23 0.49
CA ALA A 60 -12.93 1.35 1.45
C ALA A 60 -13.40 -0.01 1.98
N ASP A 61 -13.52 -1.02 1.10
CA ASP A 61 -13.88 -2.39 1.48
C ASP A 61 -12.83 -3.02 2.40
N LEU A 62 -11.54 -2.82 2.10
CA LEU A 62 -10.45 -3.30 2.95
C LEU A 62 -10.45 -2.60 4.32
N VAL A 63 -10.66 -1.28 4.33
CA VAL A 63 -10.77 -0.50 5.57
C VAL A 63 -11.89 -1.02 6.46
N ALA A 64 -13.06 -1.30 5.88
CA ALA A 64 -14.20 -1.86 6.61
C ALA A 64 -13.87 -3.22 7.23
N ARG A 65 -13.25 -4.13 6.46
CA ARG A 65 -12.83 -5.45 6.96
C ARG A 65 -11.81 -5.36 8.09
N ILE A 66 -10.75 -4.56 7.89
CA ILE A 66 -9.72 -4.37 8.92
C ILE A 66 -10.31 -3.77 10.19
N TYR A 67 -11.25 -2.84 10.07
CA TYR A 67 -11.94 -2.27 11.21
C TYR A 67 -12.75 -3.32 11.98
N GLU A 68 -13.50 -4.17 11.29
CA GLU A 68 -14.27 -5.25 11.94
C GLU A 68 -13.35 -6.26 12.64
N ASP A 69 -12.23 -6.64 12.01
CA ASP A 69 -11.25 -7.56 12.60
C ASP A 69 -10.55 -6.99 13.83
N CYS A 70 -10.30 -5.68 13.86
CA CYS A 70 -9.59 -4.98 14.93
C CYS A 70 -10.49 -4.14 15.83
N ARG A 71 -11.82 -4.29 15.76
CA ARG A 71 -12.79 -3.37 16.33
C ARG A 71 -12.59 -3.03 17.81
N ILE A 72 -12.13 -4.00 18.59
CA ILE A 72 -11.92 -3.83 20.05
C ILE A 72 -10.68 -2.98 20.33
N ASP A 73 -9.61 -3.18 19.54
CA ASP A 73 -8.29 -2.54 19.74
C ASP A 73 -7.96 -1.52 18.66
N PHE A 74 -8.97 -1.08 17.90
CA PHE A 74 -8.76 -0.15 16.79
C PHE A 74 -8.29 1.21 17.31
N ASP A 75 -7.11 1.59 16.87
CA ASP A 75 -6.49 2.89 17.11
C ASP A 75 -6.26 3.60 15.76
N GLU A 76 -6.93 4.73 15.55
CA GLU A 76 -6.88 5.50 14.31
C GLU A 76 -5.49 6.00 13.94
N ALA A 77 -4.61 6.17 14.93
CA ALA A 77 -3.24 6.65 14.73
C ALA A 77 -2.24 5.50 14.54
N ARG A 78 -2.60 4.26 14.89
CA ARG A 78 -1.68 3.12 14.88
C ARG A 78 -2.11 1.98 13.97
N THR A 79 -3.41 1.65 13.92
CA THR A 79 -3.87 0.43 13.27
C THR A 79 -3.74 0.50 11.76
N LEU A 80 -4.19 1.58 11.12
CA LEU A 80 -4.34 1.63 9.66
C LEU A 80 -3.88 2.96 9.08
N GLY A 81 -3.22 2.88 7.92
CA GLY A 81 -2.88 4.03 7.10
C GLY A 81 -3.03 3.72 5.62
N ILE A 82 -3.33 4.73 4.82
CA ILE A 82 -3.53 4.60 3.39
C ILE A 82 -2.58 5.55 2.68
N ILE A 83 -1.81 5.01 1.73
CA ILE A 83 -0.86 5.77 0.91
C ILE A 83 -1.33 5.78 -0.53
N THR A 84 -1.33 6.94 -1.16
CA THR A 84 -1.60 7.10 -2.60
C THR A 84 -0.86 8.32 -3.15
N PRO A 85 -0.48 8.33 -4.45
CA PRO A 85 0.38 9.40 -4.99
C PRO A 85 -0.34 10.73 -5.23
N TYR A 86 -1.68 10.75 -5.33
CA TYR A 86 -2.41 11.93 -5.78
C TYR A 86 -3.40 12.46 -4.75
N ARG A 87 -3.40 13.78 -4.53
CA ARG A 87 -4.36 14.46 -3.64
C ARG A 87 -5.83 14.25 -4.03
N SER A 88 -6.11 14.18 -5.33
CA SER A 88 -7.47 13.87 -5.82
C SER A 88 -7.90 12.45 -5.47
N GLN A 89 -6.98 11.48 -5.50
CA GLN A 89 -7.26 10.12 -5.05
C GLN A 89 -7.45 10.07 -3.52
N ILE A 90 -6.67 10.83 -2.76
CA ILE A 90 -6.87 10.98 -1.31
C ILE A 90 -8.29 11.45 -1.00
N ALA A 91 -8.76 12.50 -1.69
CA ALA A 91 -10.11 13.05 -1.50
C ALA A 91 -11.18 12.02 -1.85
N LEU A 92 -11.00 11.26 -2.95
CA LEU A 92 -11.92 10.21 -3.36
C LEU A 92 -11.96 9.07 -2.34
N ILE A 93 -10.80 8.56 -1.89
CA ILE A 93 -10.72 7.50 -0.87
C ILE A 93 -11.41 7.95 0.43
N LYS A 94 -11.13 9.17 0.90
CA LYS A 94 -11.79 9.73 2.10
C LYS A 94 -13.30 9.80 1.93
N LYS A 95 -13.80 10.15 0.75
CA LYS A 95 -15.24 10.16 0.44
C LYS A 95 -15.85 8.76 0.53
N GLU A 96 -15.20 7.76 -0.07
CA GLU A 96 -15.68 6.37 -0.02
C GLU A 96 -15.66 5.82 1.42
N ILE A 97 -14.62 6.11 2.21
CA ILE A 97 -14.55 5.73 3.63
C ILE A 97 -15.64 6.42 4.46
N ALA A 98 -15.88 7.71 4.24
CA ALA A 98 -16.93 8.45 4.95
C ALA A 98 -18.33 7.89 4.66
N ALA A 99 -18.55 7.36 3.45
CA ALA A 99 -19.81 6.70 3.08
C ALA A 99 -20.09 5.41 3.85
N LEU A 100 -19.09 4.80 4.50
CA LEU A 100 -19.28 3.66 5.40
C LEU A 100 -20.01 4.03 6.69
N GLY A 101 -20.09 5.33 7.05
CA GLY A 101 -20.81 5.80 8.22
C GLY A 101 -20.15 5.44 9.56
N ILE A 102 -18.87 5.08 9.58
CA ILE A 102 -18.13 4.70 10.79
C ILE A 102 -17.24 5.87 11.22
N PRO A 103 -17.59 6.61 12.30
CA PRO A 103 -16.86 7.84 12.68
C PRO A 103 -15.37 7.64 12.98
N ALA A 104 -14.97 6.51 13.55
CA ALA A 104 -13.57 6.19 13.85
C ALA A 104 -12.70 6.17 12.58
N LEU A 105 -13.26 5.76 11.44
CA LEU A 105 -12.53 5.67 10.18
C LEU A 105 -12.27 7.02 9.52
N ASN A 106 -13.00 8.07 9.88
CA ASN A 106 -12.80 9.41 9.31
C ASN A 106 -11.48 10.07 9.75
N ARG A 107 -10.83 9.53 10.78
CA ARG A 107 -9.59 10.06 11.35
C ARG A 107 -8.34 9.28 10.98
N ILE A 108 -8.48 8.17 10.26
CA ILE A 108 -7.31 7.44 9.78
C ILE A 108 -6.51 8.30 8.79
N MET A 109 -5.20 8.12 8.79
CA MET A 109 -4.33 8.86 7.89
C MET A 109 -4.45 8.33 6.45
N VAL A 110 -4.85 9.21 5.53
CA VAL A 110 -4.83 8.98 4.07
C VAL A 110 -4.00 10.10 3.47
N ASP A 111 -2.80 9.80 2.98
CA ASP A 111 -1.90 10.83 2.47
C ASP A 111 -0.89 10.26 1.46
N THR A 112 0.00 11.11 0.95
CA THR A 112 1.09 10.71 0.07
C THR A 112 2.23 10.06 0.85
N VAL A 113 3.10 9.35 0.13
CA VAL A 113 4.24 8.66 0.75
C VAL A 113 5.18 9.61 1.49
N GLU A 114 5.34 10.83 1.00
CA GLU A 114 6.20 11.85 1.61
C GLU A 114 5.67 12.27 3.00
N ARG A 115 4.34 12.30 3.16
CA ARG A 115 3.70 12.61 4.44
C ARG A 115 3.75 11.47 5.45
N PHE A 116 3.87 10.23 4.96
CA PHE A 116 4.09 9.06 5.80
C PHE A 116 5.53 8.88 6.27
N GLN A 117 6.46 9.71 5.79
CA GLN A 117 7.85 9.63 6.18
C GLN A 117 7.99 9.83 7.71
N GLY A 118 8.61 8.86 8.39
CA GLY A 118 8.69 8.84 9.86
C GLY A 118 7.46 8.29 10.60
N SER A 119 6.38 7.94 9.90
CA SER A 119 5.18 7.33 10.48
C SER A 119 5.07 5.86 10.11
N GLU A 120 4.58 5.03 11.04
CA GLU A 120 4.34 3.60 10.79
C GLU A 120 2.91 3.25 11.22
N ARG A 121 2.35 2.21 10.61
CA ARG A 121 1.04 1.64 10.96
C ARG A 121 1.13 0.12 11.00
N ASP A 122 0.24 -0.49 11.75
CA ASP A 122 0.15 -1.96 11.75
C ASP A 122 -0.20 -2.46 10.36
N VAL A 123 -1.15 -1.82 9.70
CA VAL A 123 -1.58 -2.12 8.34
C VAL A 123 -1.39 -0.89 7.45
N ILE A 124 -0.79 -1.07 6.28
CA ILE A 124 -0.75 -0.08 5.21
C ILE A 124 -1.53 -0.59 4.01
N ILE A 125 -2.37 0.24 3.45
CA ILE A 125 -2.98 0.03 2.13
C ILE A 125 -2.35 1.03 1.16
N TYR A 126 -1.77 0.52 0.07
CA TYR A 126 -1.17 1.34 -0.99
C TYR A 126 -2.05 1.30 -2.24
N SER A 127 -2.69 2.43 -2.55
CA SER A 127 -3.43 2.64 -3.81
C SER A 127 -2.49 3.25 -4.83
N CYS A 128 -2.12 2.48 -5.85
CA CYS A 128 -1.15 2.89 -6.87
C CYS A 128 -1.68 4.01 -7.76
N CYS A 129 -2.98 4.02 -8.04
CA CYS A 129 -3.67 5.00 -8.88
C CYS A 129 -3.00 5.21 -10.25
N ILE A 130 -2.64 4.09 -10.91
CA ILE A 130 -1.99 4.06 -12.22
C ILE A 130 -3.01 3.62 -13.27
N ASN A 131 -3.39 4.52 -14.16
CA ASN A 131 -4.40 4.29 -15.21
C ASN A 131 -3.80 4.19 -16.61
N SER A 132 -2.47 4.31 -16.75
CA SER A 132 -1.76 4.18 -18.03
C SER A 132 -0.29 3.81 -17.84
N TYR A 133 0.33 3.23 -18.87
CA TYR A 133 1.78 2.92 -18.87
C TYR A 133 2.66 4.16 -18.69
N PHE A 134 2.24 5.28 -19.25
CA PHE A 134 2.98 6.54 -19.14
C PHE A 134 2.99 7.06 -17.70
N GLN A 135 1.87 6.92 -17.00
CA GLN A 135 1.70 7.40 -15.64
C GLN A 135 2.62 6.69 -14.65
N LEU A 136 2.89 5.40 -14.85
CA LEU A 136 3.80 4.65 -13.99
C LEU A 136 5.20 5.27 -13.96
N LYS A 137 5.69 5.79 -15.08
CA LYS A 137 7.01 6.45 -15.17
C LYS A 137 7.11 7.72 -14.34
N PHE A 138 5.99 8.41 -14.09
CA PHE A 138 5.95 9.64 -13.29
C PHE A 138 5.71 9.38 -11.80
N VAL A 139 4.97 8.33 -11.48
CA VAL A 139 4.66 7.98 -10.09
C VAL A 139 5.84 7.27 -9.44
N SER A 140 6.50 6.40 -10.18
CA SER A 140 7.70 5.71 -9.72
C SER A 140 8.89 6.67 -9.66
N ASN A 141 9.62 6.66 -8.56
CA ASN A 141 10.89 7.38 -8.40
C ASN A 141 12.03 6.39 -8.56
N LEU A 142 12.22 5.94 -9.81
CA LEU A 142 13.21 4.93 -10.15
C LEU A 142 14.60 5.53 -10.17
N THR A 143 15.50 4.97 -9.39
CA THR A 143 16.95 5.25 -9.39
C THR A 143 17.71 3.93 -9.53
N GLU A 144 18.85 3.96 -10.17
CA GLU A 144 19.77 2.84 -10.23
C GLU A 144 20.88 3.07 -9.21
N GLU A 145 21.03 2.17 -8.26
CA GLU A 145 22.09 2.16 -7.25
C GLU A 145 22.79 0.80 -7.29
N ASP A 146 24.09 0.80 -7.55
CA ASP A 146 24.92 -0.40 -7.65
C ASP A 146 24.37 -1.49 -8.59
N GLY A 147 23.80 -1.08 -9.75
CA GLY A 147 23.18 -1.98 -10.73
C GLY A 147 21.81 -2.51 -10.31
N THR A 148 21.23 -2.00 -9.22
CA THR A 148 19.89 -2.38 -8.74
C THR A 148 18.90 -1.26 -8.99
N LEU A 149 17.77 -1.60 -9.63
CA LEU A 149 16.68 -0.65 -9.84
C LEU A 149 15.88 -0.48 -8.54
N ILE A 150 15.83 0.75 -8.04
CA ILE A 150 15.14 1.10 -6.79
C ILE A 150 14.03 2.11 -7.08
N ASP A 151 12.83 1.85 -6.59
CA ASP A 151 11.76 2.86 -6.46
C ASP A 151 11.72 3.35 -5.01
N ARG A 152 12.24 4.55 -4.78
CA ARG A 152 12.31 5.13 -3.42
C ARG A 152 10.94 5.34 -2.80
N LYS A 153 9.93 5.68 -3.59
CA LYS A 153 8.55 5.88 -3.06
C LYS A 153 7.92 4.56 -2.66
N LEU A 154 8.05 3.54 -3.51
CA LEU A 154 7.58 2.20 -3.20
C LEU A 154 8.30 1.64 -1.96
N ASN A 155 9.62 1.81 -1.87
CA ASN A 155 10.39 1.37 -0.72
C ASN A 155 9.92 2.02 0.58
N VAL A 156 9.72 3.34 0.58
CA VAL A 156 9.18 4.03 1.75
C VAL A 156 7.80 3.49 2.11
N ALA A 157 6.89 3.30 1.16
CA ALA A 157 5.56 2.77 1.42
C ALA A 157 5.62 1.38 2.07
N LEU A 158 6.43 0.46 1.51
CA LEU A 158 6.62 -0.89 2.04
C LEU A 158 7.15 -0.90 3.48
N THR A 159 8.07 0.00 3.79
CA THR A 159 8.69 0.08 5.13
C THR A 159 7.80 0.76 6.17
N ARG A 160 6.63 1.29 5.81
CA ARG A 160 5.65 1.88 6.76
C ARG A 160 4.74 0.86 7.42
N ALA A 161 4.62 -0.34 6.86
CA ALA A 161 3.79 -1.40 7.38
C ALA A 161 4.52 -2.25 8.43
N ARG A 162 3.96 -2.35 9.63
CA ARG A 162 4.53 -3.19 10.71
C ARG A 162 4.14 -4.66 10.57
N LYS A 163 2.87 -4.91 10.22
CA LYS A 163 2.28 -6.26 10.24
C LYS A 163 1.79 -6.72 8.87
N GLN A 164 1.07 -5.84 8.15
CA GLN A 164 0.43 -6.18 6.88
C GLN A 164 0.55 -5.04 5.88
N MET A 165 0.72 -5.40 4.61
CA MET A 165 0.65 -4.47 3.51
C MET A 165 -0.25 -5.00 2.42
N PHE A 166 -1.23 -4.20 2.03
CA PHE A 166 -2.14 -4.45 0.94
C PHE A 166 -1.90 -3.44 -0.18
N VAL A 167 -1.82 -3.92 -1.40
CA VAL A 167 -1.61 -3.07 -2.57
C VAL A 167 -2.79 -3.23 -3.51
N THR A 168 -3.31 -2.13 -4.03
CA THR A 168 -4.31 -2.15 -5.10
C THR A 168 -3.83 -1.33 -6.30
N GLY A 169 -4.15 -1.80 -7.48
CA GLY A 169 -3.74 -1.17 -8.73
C GLY A 169 -4.17 -1.98 -9.95
N VAL A 170 -3.91 -1.44 -11.12
CA VAL A 170 -4.23 -2.09 -12.41
C VAL A 170 -3.07 -3.01 -12.81
N PRO A 171 -3.22 -4.34 -12.76
CA PRO A 171 -2.12 -5.29 -13.00
C PRO A 171 -1.42 -5.08 -14.34
N LYS A 172 -2.20 -4.81 -15.38
CA LYS A 172 -1.70 -4.59 -16.75
C LYS A 172 -0.63 -3.48 -16.80
N TYR A 173 -0.84 -2.39 -16.08
CA TYR A 173 0.10 -1.28 -16.08
C TYR A 173 1.26 -1.50 -15.13
N LEU A 174 1.01 -2.05 -13.96
CA LEU A 174 2.05 -2.31 -12.96
C LEU A 174 3.08 -3.32 -13.46
N LYS A 175 2.64 -4.42 -14.07
CA LYS A 175 3.53 -5.46 -14.64
C LYS A 175 4.40 -4.98 -15.82
N SER A 176 4.18 -3.78 -16.34
CA SER A 176 5.08 -3.19 -17.35
C SER A 176 6.43 -2.74 -16.77
N ASN A 177 6.55 -2.69 -15.45
CA ASN A 177 7.80 -2.40 -14.75
C ASN A 177 8.27 -3.66 -14.01
N PRO A 178 9.51 -4.15 -14.25
CA PRO A 178 10.01 -5.38 -13.65
C PRO A 178 9.99 -5.41 -12.11
N LEU A 179 10.20 -4.25 -11.48
CA LEU A 179 10.18 -4.13 -10.02
C LEU A 179 8.76 -4.37 -9.46
N TYR A 180 7.75 -3.74 -10.08
CA TYR A 180 6.36 -3.94 -9.69
C TYR A 180 5.86 -5.35 -10.05
N GLU A 181 6.27 -5.89 -11.18
CA GLU A 181 5.98 -7.28 -11.54
C GLU A 181 6.53 -8.26 -10.49
N SER A 182 7.78 -8.07 -10.07
CA SER A 182 8.39 -8.88 -9.01
C SER A 182 7.65 -8.75 -7.68
N LEU A 183 7.18 -7.56 -7.34
CA LEU A 183 6.37 -7.33 -6.14
C LEU A 183 5.04 -8.10 -6.23
N LEU A 184 4.32 -7.98 -7.33
CA LEU A 184 3.05 -8.66 -7.53
C LEU A 184 3.18 -10.19 -7.49
N ASN A 185 4.29 -10.72 -7.99
CA ASN A 185 4.55 -12.17 -7.97
C ASN A 185 4.81 -12.73 -6.56
N LEU A 186 5.14 -11.88 -5.60
CA LEU A 186 5.30 -12.26 -4.19
C LEU A 186 4.02 -12.07 -3.37
N MET A 187 3.04 -11.36 -3.92
CA MET A 187 1.77 -11.09 -3.25
C MET A 187 0.73 -12.15 -3.59
N GLU A 188 -0.09 -12.49 -2.62
CA GLU A 188 -1.32 -13.25 -2.86
C GLU A 188 -2.37 -12.38 -3.56
N TYR A 189 -3.19 -13.02 -4.41
CA TYR A 189 -4.30 -12.38 -5.12
C TYR A 189 -5.63 -12.68 -4.45
#